data_ce2b0580b68a53f90f5d06f8a831ff94
#
_entry.id   ce2b0580b68a53f90f5d06f8a831ff94
#
_cell.length_a   1.000
_cell.length_b   1.000
_cell.length_c   1.000
_cell.angle_alpha   90.00
_cell.angle_beta   90.00
_cell.angle_gamma   90.00
#
_symmetry.space_group_name_H-M   'P 1'
#
loop_
_entity.id
_entity.type
_entity.pdbx_description
1 polymer ?
#
loop_
_entity_poly.entity_id
_entity_poly.type
_entity_poly.pdbx_seq_one_letter_code
_entity_poly.pdbx_strand_id
1 'polypeptide(L)'
;MNTSDSEIAVCNLGSVNLAAHIKDGKLDIEKLEKTVTTAMRMLDNVIDYNYYSVDKARNSNYKHRPVGLGLMGFQDALYKLSIPYSSQEAIDFADHSMEYISYFAIKASSDLASERGKYESFDGSLWSKGVLPIDSVQNLMSERGDYLFVDESSTLDWNSLRETVKTVG
;
A
#
# COMPACT_ATOMS: atom_id res chain seq x y z
N MET A 1 2.65 13.15 4.78
CA MET A 1 1.93 14.12 3.92
C MET A 1 2.47 15.52 4.19
N ASN A 2 2.58 16.33 3.15
CA ASN A 2 3.21 17.63 3.26
C ASN A 2 2.20 18.71 3.61
N THR A 3 2.61 19.63 4.49
CA THR A 3 1.86 20.83 4.83
C THR A 3 2.79 22.02 4.70
N SER A 4 2.35 23.08 4.03
CA SER A 4 3.10 24.31 3.80
C SER A 4 2.17 25.51 3.79
N ASP A 5 2.69 26.67 3.44
CA ASP A 5 1.84 27.89 3.30
C ASP A 5 0.81 27.75 2.17
N SER A 6 1.07 26.89 1.17
CA SER A 6 0.19 26.66 0.02
C SER A 6 -0.51 25.30 -0.01
N GLU A 7 -0.21 24.40 0.94
CA GLU A 7 -0.69 23.02 0.95
C GLU A 7 -1.22 22.62 2.32
N ILE A 8 -2.37 21.95 2.35
CA ILE A 8 -2.91 21.25 3.52
C ILE A 8 -3.02 19.77 3.16
N ALA A 9 -2.34 18.92 3.94
CA ALA A 9 -2.33 17.48 3.73
C ALA A 9 -3.71 16.87 3.95
N VAL A 10 -4.24 16.22 2.92
CA VAL A 10 -5.48 15.44 2.94
C VAL A 10 -5.25 14.10 2.25
N CYS A 11 -6.07 13.10 2.55
CA CYS A 11 -5.91 11.77 2.01
C CYS A 11 -7.27 11.09 1.81
N ASN A 12 -7.44 10.38 0.70
CA ASN A 12 -8.59 9.50 0.47
C ASN A 12 -8.28 8.10 1.02
N LEU A 13 -9.20 7.55 1.78
CA LEU A 13 -8.99 6.31 2.53
C LEU A 13 -9.96 5.22 2.11
N GLY A 14 -9.48 3.98 2.11
CA GLY A 14 -10.27 2.78 1.93
C GLY A 14 -9.68 1.60 2.70
N SER A 15 -10.45 0.55 2.89
CA SER A 15 -9.99 -0.68 3.54
C SER A 15 -10.52 -1.91 2.83
N VAL A 16 -9.64 -2.87 2.58
CA VAL A 16 -10.01 -4.18 2.04
C VAL A 16 -10.58 -5.05 3.17
N ASN A 17 -11.74 -5.63 2.96
CA ASN A 17 -12.29 -6.64 3.90
C ASN A 17 -11.58 -7.98 3.68
N LEU A 18 -10.57 -8.27 4.48
CA LEU A 18 -9.74 -9.48 4.34
C LEU A 18 -10.56 -10.76 4.46
N ALA A 19 -11.53 -10.80 5.37
CA ALA A 19 -12.39 -11.97 5.58
C ALA A 19 -13.23 -12.33 4.35
N ALA A 20 -13.51 -11.37 3.46
CA ALA A 20 -14.21 -11.62 2.20
C ALA A 20 -13.33 -12.31 1.14
N HIS A 21 -12.01 -12.39 1.41
CA HIS A 21 -11.01 -13.02 0.54
C HIS A 21 -10.54 -14.38 1.06
N ILE A 22 -11.19 -14.92 2.09
CA ILE A 22 -10.96 -16.29 2.55
C ILE A 22 -11.96 -17.21 1.86
N LYS A 23 -11.43 -18.19 1.13
CA LYS A 23 -12.18 -19.19 0.39
C LYS A 23 -11.53 -20.57 0.57
N ASP A 24 -12.31 -21.58 0.85
CA ASP A 24 -11.85 -22.98 0.98
C ASP A 24 -10.67 -23.13 1.96
N GLY A 25 -10.71 -22.42 3.09
CA GLY A 25 -9.69 -22.46 4.14
C GLY A 25 -8.36 -21.78 3.78
N LYS A 26 -8.33 -20.91 2.77
CA LYS A 26 -7.12 -20.18 2.35
C LYS A 26 -7.45 -18.79 1.80
N LEU A 27 -6.42 -17.96 1.70
CA LEU A 27 -6.52 -16.64 1.07
C LEU A 27 -6.68 -16.80 -0.45
N ASP A 28 -7.74 -16.23 -1.01
CA ASP A 28 -7.98 -16.13 -2.45
C ASP A 28 -7.19 -14.96 -3.03
N ILE A 29 -5.94 -15.25 -3.42
CA ILE A 29 -4.96 -14.26 -3.89
C ILE A 29 -5.45 -13.58 -5.17
N GLU A 30 -6.05 -14.34 -6.10
CA GLU A 30 -6.53 -13.77 -7.37
C GLU A 30 -7.65 -12.75 -7.14
N LYS A 31 -8.59 -13.09 -6.26
CA LYS A 31 -9.65 -12.15 -5.86
C LYS A 31 -9.08 -10.94 -5.14
N LEU A 32 -8.09 -11.16 -4.27
CA LEU A 32 -7.43 -10.08 -3.53
C LEU A 32 -6.74 -9.09 -4.47
N GLU A 33 -5.98 -9.59 -5.46
CA GLU A 33 -5.33 -8.75 -6.47
C GLU A 33 -6.35 -7.88 -7.22
N LYS A 34 -7.44 -8.47 -7.70
CA LYS A 34 -8.52 -7.74 -8.38
C LYS A 34 -9.15 -6.67 -7.49
N THR A 35 -9.38 -6.99 -6.22
CA THR A 35 -9.97 -6.05 -5.27
C THR A 35 -9.03 -4.89 -4.98
N VAL A 36 -7.76 -5.16 -4.70
CA VAL A 36 -6.74 -4.13 -4.40
C VAL A 36 -6.53 -3.22 -5.62
N THR A 37 -6.38 -3.79 -6.80
CA THR A 37 -6.22 -3.02 -8.05
C THR A 37 -7.43 -2.09 -8.30
N THR A 38 -8.64 -2.61 -8.09
CA THR A 38 -9.86 -1.81 -8.21
C THR A 38 -9.91 -0.70 -7.17
N ALA A 39 -9.59 -1.01 -5.91
CA ALA A 39 -9.59 -0.04 -4.81
C ALA A 39 -8.58 1.09 -5.05
N MET A 40 -7.38 0.77 -5.52
CA MET A 40 -6.36 1.78 -5.87
C MET A 40 -6.86 2.72 -6.96
N ARG A 41 -7.46 2.19 -8.04
CA ARG A 41 -8.07 3.00 -9.11
C ARG A 41 -9.20 3.87 -8.59
N MET A 42 -10.05 3.34 -7.71
CA MET A 42 -11.16 4.12 -7.11
C MET A 42 -10.62 5.28 -6.26
N LEU A 43 -9.63 5.01 -5.40
CA LEU A 43 -9.01 6.03 -4.54
C LEU A 43 -8.32 7.13 -5.36
N ASP A 44 -7.62 6.77 -6.43
CA ASP A 44 -7.01 7.72 -7.34
C ASP A 44 -8.06 8.57 -8.08
N ASN A 45 -9.14 7.94 -8.55
CA ASN A 45 -10.25 8.66 -9.20
C ASN A 45 -10.91 9.68 -8.28
N VAL A 46 -11.08 9.35 -6.98
CA VAL A 46 -11.70 10.26 -6.00
C VAL A 46 -10.90 11.56 -5.87
N ILE A 47 -9.58 11.56 -6.06
CA ILE A 47 -8.77 12.78 -6.04
C ILE A 47 -9.30 13.80 -7.07
N ASP A 48 -9.66 13.34 -8.25
CA ASP A 48 -10.13 14.21 -9.34
C ASP A 48 -11.61 14.60 -9.20
N TYR A 49 -12.44 13.73 -8.60
CA TYR A 49 -13.88 13.96 -8.43
C TYR A 49 -14.28 14.66 -7.13
N ASN A 50 -13.38 14.70 -6.14
CA ASN A 50 -13.70 15.21 -4.82
C ASN A 50 -13.98 16.70 -4.84
N TYR A 51 -14.90 17.13 -3.97
CA TYR A 51 -15.09 18.55 -3.68
C TYR A 51 -14.08 19.00 -2.61
N TYR A 52 -13.29 20.01 -2.93
CA TYR A 52 -12.33 20.61 -2.01
C TYR A 52 -12.85 21.96 -1.52
N SER A 53 -13.19 22.04 -0.23
CA SER A 53 -13.67 23.28 0.39
C SER A 53 -12.57 24.34 0.57
N VAL A 54 -11.29 23.94 0.46
CA VAL A 54 -10.11 24.82 0.61
C VAL A 54 -9.12 24.52 -0.51
N ASP A 55 -8.69 25.56 -1.22
CA ASP A 55 -7.75 25.44 -2.34
C ASP A 55 -6.42 24.78 -1.94
N LYS A 56 -5.92 25.05 -0.72
CA LYS A 56 -4.69 24.41 -0.22
C LYS A 56 -4.78 22.88 -0.13
N ALA A 57 -5.96 22.34 0.21
CA ALA A 57 -6.19 20.90 0.23
C ALA A 57 -6.23 20.32 -1.20
N ARG A 58 -6.87 21.03 -2.12
CA ARG A 58 -6.88 20.69 -3.53
C ARG A 58 -5.46 20.67 -4.11
N ASN A 59 -4.66 21.73 -3.87
CA ASN A 59 -3.28 21.82 -4.34
C ASN A 59 -2.44 20.62 -3.86
N SER A 60 -2.55 20.29 -2.56
CA SER A 60 -1.85 19.13 -2.00
C SER A 60 -2.25 17.81 -2.67
N ASN A 61 -3.56 17.58 -2.82
CA ASN A 61 -4.05 16.33 -3.41
C ASN A 61 -3.66 16.16 -4.87
N TYR A 62 -3.80 17.21 -5.68
CA TYR A 62 -3.44 17.12 -7.09
C TYR A 62 -1.94 16.93 -7.30
N LYS A 63 -1.12 17.60 -6.49
CA LYS A 63 0.34 17.53 -6.59
C LYS A 63 0.93 16.20 -6.13
N HIS A 64 0.39 15.62 -5.04
CA HIS A 64 0.98 14.46 -4.39
C HIS A 64 0.19 13.17 -4.60
N ARG A 65 -1.06 13.24 -5.01
CA ARG A 65 -2.02 12.13 -5.20
C ARG A 65 -2.00 11.09 -4.04
N PRO A 66 -2.11 11.53 -2.78
CA PRO A 66 -1.99 10.63 -1.64
C PRO A 66 -3.26 9.78 -1.48
N VAL A 67 -3.08 8.47 -1.38
CA VAL A 67 -4.13 7.51 -1.07
C VAL A 67 -3.72 6.64 0.10
N GLY A 68 -4.69 6.21 0.91
CA GLY A 68 -4.48 5.26 2.00
C GLY A 68 -5.36 4.03 1.81
N LEU A 69 -4.76 2.89 1.59
CA LEU A 69 -5.44 1.60 1.51
C LEU A 69 -5.01 0.72 2.67
N GLY A 70 -5.93 0.43 3.58
CA GLY A 70 -5.73 -0.47 4.69
C GLY A 70 -6.48 -1.79 4.53
N LEU A 71 -6.52 -2.55 5.61
CA LEU A 71 -7.34 -3.75 5.71
C LEU A 71 -8.24 -3.71 6.95
N MET A 72 -9.34 -4.45 6.90
CA MET A 72 -10.21 -4.73 8.03
C MET A 72 -10.63 -6.21 8.00
N GLY A 73 -11.21 -6.70 9.10
CA GLY A 73 -11.69 -8.09 9.17
C GLY A 73 -10.56 -9.12 9.33
N PHE A 74 -9.40 -8.74 9.86
CA PHE A 74 -8.29 -9.66 10.11
C PHE A 74 -8.70 -10.77 11.07
N GLN A 75 -9.31 -10.43 12.21
CA GLN A 75 -9.78 -11.43 13.17
C GLN A 75 -10.87 -12.34 12.57
N ASP A 76 -11.76 -11.80 11.75
CA ASP A 76 -12.79 -12.60 11.06
C ASP A 76 -12.15 -13.55 10.03
N ALA A 77 -11.05 -13.14 9.40
CA ALA A 77 -10.27 -14.01 8.54
C ALA A 77 -9.63 -15.16 9.32
N LEU A 78 -9.03 -14.88 10.48
CA LEU A 78 -8.48 -15.90 11.38
C LEU A 78 -9.54 -16.89 11.82
N TYR A 79 -10.76 -16.44 12.17
CA TYR A 79 -11.89 -17.33 12.48
C TYR A 79 -12.23 -18.26 11.32
N LYS A 80 -12.30 -17.75 10.10
CA LYS A 80 -12.57 -18.56 8.91
C LYS A 80 -11.44 -19.58 8.61
N LEU A 81 -10.22 -19.25 8.98
CA LEU A 81 -9.05 -20.12 8.83
C LEU A 81 -8.87 -21.07 10.02
N SER A 82 -9.64 -20.91 11.10
CA SER A 82 -9.48 -21.61 12.38
C SER A 82 -8.08 -21.43 13.00
N ILE A 83 -7.52 -20.22 12.86
CA ILE A 83 -6.22 -19.84 13.39
C ILE A 83 -6.41 -19.08 14.71
N PRO A 84 -5.80 -19.54 15.84
CA PRO A 84 -5.81 -18.79 17.08
C PRO A 84 -5.04 -17.47 16.96
N TYR A 85 -5.61 -16.36 17.47
CA TYR A 85 -4.98 -15.03 17.39
C TYR A 85 -3.57 -14.96 17.97
N SER A 86 -3.31 -15.69 19.06
CA SER A 86 -2.01 -15.71 19.76
C SER A 86 -1.06 -16.80 19.25
N SER A 87 -1.20 -17.25 18.00
CA SER A 87 -0.37 -18.29 17.41
C SER A 87 0.67 -17.71 16.44
N GLN A 88 1.69 -18.49 16.13
CA GLN A 88 2.66 -18.15 15.09
C GLN A 88 1.98 -18.08 13.71
N GLU A 89 1.02 -18.98 13.45
CA GLU A 89 0.26 -18.96 12.19
C GLU A 89 -0.49 -17.64 11.96
N ALA A 90 -0.95 -16.97 13.04
CA ALA A 90 -1.59 -15.66 12.92
C ALA A 90 -0.59 -14.57 12.53
N ILE A 91 0.65 -14.64 13.04
CA ILE A 91 1.73 -13.72 12.68
C ILE A 91 2.11 -13.95 11.21
N ASP A 92 2.33 -15.20 10.81
CA ASP A 92 2.67 -15.57 9.44
C ASP A 92 1.57 -15.15 8.46
N PHE A 93 0.31 -15.34 8.83
CA PHE A 93 -0.83 -14.90 8.02
C PHE A 93 -0.91 -13.37 7.92
N ALA A 94 -0.61 -12.63 9.00
CA ALA A 94 -0.57 -11.17 8.98
C ALA A 94 0.50 -10.67 8.00
N ASP A 95 1.70 -11.22 8.08
CA ASP A 95 2.81 -10.88 7.22
C ASP A 95 2.49 -11.17 5.74
N HIS A 96 2.15 -12.41 5.41
CA HIS A 96 1.83 -12.81 4.05
C HIS A 96 0.65 -12.03 3.45
N SER A 97 -0.43 -11.85 4.19
CA SER A 97 -1.60 -11.13 3.66
C SER A 97 -1.27 -9.66 3.39
N MET A 98 -0.45 -9.03 4.23
CA MET A 98 -0.03 -7.65 4.06
C MET A 98 1.01 -7.50 2.95
N GLU A 99 1.89 -8.47 2.76
CA GLU A 99 2.80 -8.51 1.62
C GLU A 99 2.03 -8.45 0.29
N TYR A 100 1.02 -9.32 0.11
CA TYR A 100 0.18 -9.32 -1.10
C TYR A 100 -0.55 -7.99 -1.31
N ILE A 101 -1.17 -7.45 -0.25
CA ILE A 101 -1.90 -6.17 -0.35
C ILE A 101 -0.96 -5.04 -0.75
N SER A 102 0.21 -4.94 -0.11
CA SER A 102 1.21 -3.91 -0.39
C SER A 102 1.76 -4.03 -1.81
N TYR A 103 2.12 -5.24 -2.22
CA TYR A 103 2.63 -5.50 -3.55
C TYR A 103 1.62 -5.13 -4.65
N PHE A 104 0.38 -5.61 -4.53
CA PHE A 104 -0.66 -5.32 -5.52
C PHE A 104 -1.07 -3.86 -5.54
N ALA A 105 -1.05 -3.18 -4.39
CA ALA A 105 -1.35 -1.75 -4.33
C ALA A 105 -0.27 -0.92 -5.04
N ILE A 106 1.01 -1.22 -4.80
CA ILE A 106 2.13 -0.52 -5.45
C ILE A 106 2.15 -0.82 -6.95
N LYS A 107 1.94 -2.09 -7.33
CA LYS A 107 1.81 -2.48 -8.73
C LYS A 107 0.68 -1.73 -9.42
N ALA A 108 -0.50 -1.69 -8.82
CA ALA A 108 -1.66 -0.97 -9.36
C ALA A 108 -1.41 0.56 -9.45
N SER A 109 -0.64 1.13 -8.50
CA SER A 109 -0.22 2.53 -8.57
C SER A 109 0.68 2.79 -9.78
N SER A 110 1.67 1.91 -10.03
CA SER A 110 2.55 2.01 -11.19
C SER A 110 1.81 1.80 -12.52
N ASP A 111 0.82 0.88 -12.55
CA ASP A 111 -0.04 0.68 -13.71
C ASP A 111 -0.84 1.97 -14.02
N LEU A 112 -1.35 2.65 -12.99
CA LEU A 112 -2.03 3.95 -13.12
C LEU A 112 -1.08 5.05 -13.59
N ALA A 113 0.16 5.07 -13.10
CA ALA A 113 1.17 6.03 -13.55
C ALA A 113 1.55 5.80 -15.02
N SER A 114 1.61 4.56 -15.48
CA SER A 114 1.80 4.22 -16.91
C SER A 114 0.63 4.72 -17.76
N GLU A 115 -0.60 4.68 -17.24
CA GLU A 115 -1.82 5.10 -17.93
C GLU A 115 -2.00 6.62 -17.94
N ARG A 116 -1.68 7.31 -16.83
CA ARG A 116 -2.06 8.71 -16.55
C ARG A 116 -0.89 9.66 -16.40
N GLY A 117 0.33 9.13 -16.32
CA GLY A 117 1.54 9.87 -15.99
C GLY A 117 1.84 9.86 -14.49
N LYS A 118 3.08 10.19 -14.17
CA LYS A 118 3.56 10.33 -12.79
C LYS A 118 2.88 11.50 -12.10
N TYR A 119 2.65 11.40 -10.79
CA TYR A 119 2.22 12.56 -10.01
C TYR A 119 3.34 13.63 -9.94
N GLU A 120 2.95 14.89 -9.81
CA GLU A 120 3.86 16.04 -9.96
C GLU A 120 5.10 15.99 -9.05
N SER A 121 4.93 15.54 -7.81
CA SER A 121 6.02 15.45 -6.82
C SER A 121 6.73 14.09 -6.77
N PHE A 122 6.65 13.29 -7.83
CA PHE A 122 7.32 11.99 -7.90
C PHE A 122 8.85 12.11 -7.86
N ASP A 123 9.41 13.00 -8.68
CA ASP A 123 10.84 13.17 -8.78
C ASP A 123 11.46 13.67 -7.45
N GLY A 124 12.50 13.00 -7.00
CA GLY A 124 13.15 13.24 -5.71
C GLY A 124 12.49 12.54 -4.52
N SER A 125 11.33 11.91 -4.70
CA SER A 125 10.66 11.08 -3.69
C SER A 125 11.45 9.79 -3.39
N LEU A 126 11.10 9.10 -2.31
CA LEU A 126 11.64 7.76 -2.03
C LEU A 126 11.27 6.77 -3.14
N TRP A 127 10.06 6.88 -3.71
CA TRP A 127 9.61 6.07 -4.83
C TRP A 127 10.51 6.21 -6.06
N SER A 128 10.85 7.44 -6.45
CA SER A 128 11.75 7.70 -7.58
C SER A 128 13.17 7.18 -7.35
N LYS A 129 13.58 7.02 -6.09
CA LYS A 129 14.86 6.43 -5.69
C LYS A 129 14.79 4.89 -5.59
N GLY A 130 13.62 4.31 -5.78
CA GLY A 130 13.39 2.87 -5.64
C GLY A 130 13.39 2.37 -4.19
N VAL A 131 13.13 3.25 -3.23
CA VAL A 131 12.96 2.86 -1.82
C VAL A 131 11.50 2.54 -1.59
N LEU A 132 11.20 1.26 -1.43
CA LEU A 132 9.85 0.73 -1.18
C LEU A 132 9.61 0.51 0.32
N PRO A 133 8.37 0.33 0.77
CA PRO A 133 8.08 0.03 2.18
C PRO A 133 8.84 -1.17 2.74
N ILE A 134 9.08 -2.20 1.93
CA ILE A 134 9.88 -3.38 2.33
C ILE A 134 11.32 -3.02 2.74
N ASP A 135 11.88 -1.95 2.19
CA ASP A 135 13.22 -1.49 2.52
C ASP A 135 13.29 -0.77 3.88
N SER A 136 12.14 -0.42 4.46
CA SER A 136 12.08 0.28 5.76
C SER A 136 12.66 -0.55 6.91
N VAL A 137 12.62 -1.86 6.81
CA VAL A 137 13.21 -2.79 7.78
C VAL A 137 14.73 -2.58 7.85
N GLN A 138 15.41 -2.53 6.70
CA GLN A 138 16.85 -2.31 6.63
C GLN A 138 17.24 -0.92 7.17
N ASN A 139 16.47 0.10 6.84
CA ASN A 139 16.68 1.45 7.37
C ASN A 139 16.51 1.46 8.90
N LEU A 140 15.50 0.79 9.41
CA LEU A 140 15.25 0.70 10.85
C LEU A 140 16.34 -0.10 11.58
N MET A 141 16.85 -1.18 11.00
CA MET A 141 17.99 -1.93 11.52
C MET A 141 19.21 -1.04 11.66
N SER A 142 19.57 -0.31 10.61
CA SER A 142 20.69 0.64 10.63
C SER A 142 20.55 1.71 11.72
N GLU A 143 19.37 2.31 11.86
CA GLU A 143 19.06 3.32 12.89
C GLU A 143 19.11 2.77 14.33
N ARG A 144 18.82 1.48 14.51
CA ARG A 144 18.82 0.81 15.83
C ARG A 144 20.10 0.03 16.13
N GLY A 145 21.17 0.19 15.33
CA GLY A 145 22.42 -0.53 15.54
C GLY A 145 22.27 -2.04 15.44
N ASP A 146 21.58 -2.49 14.41
CA ASP A 146 21.29 -3.91 14.10
C ASP A 146 20.43 -4.66 15.14
N TYR A 147 19.79 -3.94 16.06
CA TYR A 147 18.94 -4.54 17.10
C TYR A 147 17.47 -4.58 16.66
N LEU A 148 17.16 -5.46 15.72
CA LEU A 148 15.80 -5.64 15.23
C LEU A 148 15.53 -7.12 14.95
N PHE A 149 14.50 -7.67 15.63
CA PHE A 149 14.03 -9.03 15.41
C PHE A 149 12.68 -8.98 14.68
N VAL A 150 12.73 -8.89 13.36
CA VAL A 150 11.55 -8.96 12.48
C VAL A 150 11.81 -9.95 11.37
N ASP A 151 10.75 -10.50 10.81
CA ASP A 151 10.83 -11.31 9.60
C ASP A 151 11.23 -10.41 8.41
N GLU A 152 12.27 -10.80 7.70
CA GLU A 152 12.76 -10.12 6.49
C GLU A 152 12.43 -10.93 5.22
N SER A 153 11.69 -12.03 5.37
CA SER A 153 11.30 -12.87 4.23
C SER A 153 10.34 -12.12 3.30
N SER A 154 10.39 -12.47 2.04
CA SER A 154 9.43 -12.04 1.04
C SER A 154 9.22 -13.14 0.01
N THR A 155 8.00 -13.25 -0.50
CA THR A 155 7.61 -14.28 -1.46
C THR A 155 7.38 -13.74 -2.87
N LEU A 156 7.27 -12.42 -3.02
CA LEU A 156 6.97 -11.76 -4.29
C LEU A 156 8.21 -11.08 -4.89
N ASP A 157 8.19 -10.83 -6.19
CA ASP A 157 9.30 -10.20 -6.91
C ASP A 157 9.33 -8.68 -6.72
N TRP A 158 9.76 -8.26 -5.54
CA TRP A 158 9.90 -6.86 -5.19
C TRP A 158 10.95 -6.12 -6.03
N ASN A 159 11.96 -6.82 -6.55
CA ASN A 159 12.98 -6.19 -7.36
C ASN A 159 12.43 -5.76 -8.72
N SER A 160 11.65 -6.60 -9.38
CA SER A 160 10.98 -6.26 -10.64
C SER A 160 10.00 -5.10 -10.45
N LEU A 161 9.23 -5.12 -9.35
CA LEU A 161 8.32 -4.03 -9.02
C LEU A 161 9.06 -2.72 -8.75
N ARG A 162 10.20 -2.75 -8.06
CA ARG A 162 11.06 -1.59 -7.80
C ARG A 162 11.51 -0.92 -9.10
N GLU A 163 11.98 -1.69 -10.06
CA GLU A 163 12.41 -1.15 -11.35
C GLU A 163 11.22 -0.57 -12.14
N THR A 164 10.05 -1.17 -12.04
CA THR A 164 8.82 -0.62 -12.60
C THR A 164 8.48 0.74 -11.98
N VAL A 165 8.43 0.83 -10.66
CA VAL A 165 8.15 2.09 -9.93
C VAL A 165 9.15 3.19 -10.30
N LYS A 166 10.45 2.90 -10.36
CA LYS A 166 11.47 3.89 -10.76
C LYS A 166 11.25 4.42 -12.19
N THR A 167 10.82 3.54 -13.07
CA THR A 167 10.69 3.84 -14.49
C THR A 167 9.40 4.59 -14.81
N VAL A 168 8.27 4.10 -14.29
CA VAL A 168 6.94 4.61 -14.69
C VAL A 168 6.25 5.45 -13.62
N GLY A 169 6.61 5.30 -12.36
CA GLY A 169 6.00 6.02 -11.24
C GLY A 169 5.26 5.14 -10.26
#